data_520340dd92586829fc05010ab2ecce96
#
_entry.id   520340dd92586829fc05010ab2ecce96
#
_cell.length_a   1.000
_cell.length_b   1.000
_cell.length_c   1.000
_cell.angle_alpha   90.00
_cell.angle_beta   90.00
_cell.angle_gamma   90.00
#
_symmetry.space_group_name_H-M   'P 1'
#
loop_
_entity.id
_entity.type
_entity.pdbx_description
1 polymer ?
#
loop_
_entity_poly.entity_id
_entity_poly.type
_entity_poly.pdbx_seq_one_letter_code
_entity_poly.pdbx_strand_id
1 'polypeptide(L)'
;MKPERVDLRGVANVDELVGRVLQTRLREARTLTVGLELRDKQSLHDFRIACKRLRYALERFQVLEPSLEQIADRLALLQDALGEAHDRDMLLSILPPTMPATERRLQTERAELVERSSALWSELERMMQALDSHRT
;
A
#
# COMPACT_ATOMS: atom_id res chain seq x y z
N MET A 1 9.48 9.21 -6.32
CA MET A 1 10.43 8.27 -5.70
C MET A 1 10.72 7.11 -6.64
N LYS A 2 12.00 6.80 -6.85
CA LYS A 2 12.37 5.71 -7.74
C LYS A 2 12.11 4.35 -7.06
N PRO A 3 11.63 3.35 -7.83
CA PRO A 3 11.49 2.01 -7.28
C PRO A 3 12.85 1.40 -6.94
N GLU A 4 12.89 0.64 -5.86
CA GLU A 4 14.07 -0.11 -5.49
C GLU A 4 14.37 -1.17 -6.55
N ARG A 5 15.64 -1.33 -6.89
CA ARG A 5 16.06 -2.29 -7.90
C ARG A 5 15.96 -3.72 -7.35
N VAL A 6 15.36 -4.61 -8.12
CA VAL A 6 15.26 -6.02 -7.74
C VAL A 6 16.59 -6.72 -8.06
N ASP A 7 17.17 -7.38 -7.06
CA ASP A 7 18.38 -8.18 -7.24
C ASP A 7 17.99 -9.57 -7.78
N LEU A 8 18.35 -9.84 -9.03
CA LEU A 8 18.04 -11.11 -9.69
C LEU A 8 19.23 -12.07 -9.74
N ARG A 9 20.34 -11.75 -9.08
CA ARG A 9 21.51 -12.61 -9.06
C ARG A 9 21.21 -13.96 -8.39
N GLY A 10 21.59 -15.04 -9.05
CA GLY A 10 21.36 -16.39 -8.54
C GLY A 10 19.96 -16.93 -8.73
N VAL A 11 19.06 -16.17 -9.38
CA VAL A 11 17.70 -16.63 -9.67
C VAL A 11 17.75 -17.73 -10.76
N ALA A 12 17.28 -18.92 -10.44
CA ALA A 12 17.34 -20.09 -11.31
C ALA A 12 15.99 -20.52 -11.88
N ASN A 13 14.88 -20.06 -11.29
CA ASN A 13 13.53 -20.47 -11.71
C ASN A 13 12.51 -19.38 -11.45
N VAL A 14 11.27 -19.61 -11.92
CA VAL A 14 10.18 -18.64 -11.82
C VAL A 14 9.80 -18.36 -10.37
N ASP A 15 9.75 -19.38 -9.51
CA ASP A 15 9.40 -19.21 -8.11
C ASP A 15 10.37 -18.28 -7.39
N GLU A 16 11.65 -18.44 -7.66
CA GLU A 16 12.68 -17.54 -7.09
C GLU A 16 12.54 -16.13 -7.63
N LEU A 17 12.22 -15.96 -8.92
CA LEU A 17 11.96 -14.67 -9.53
C LEU A 17 10.79 -13.95 -8.84
N VAL A 18 9.67 -14.65 -8.70
CA VAL A 18 8.47 -14.12 -8.02
C VAL A 18 8.83 -13.70 -6.59
N GLY A 19 9.51 -14.57 -5.85
CA GLY A 19 9.94 -14.29 -4.48
C GLY A 19 10.79 -13.04 -4.37
N ARG A 20 11.79 -12.89 -5.26
CA ARG A 20 12.68 -11.71 -5.26
C ARG A 20 11.93 -10.41 -5.53
N VAL A 21 11.05 -10.40 -6.52
CA VAL A 21 10.25 -9.23 -6.87
C VAL A 21 9.30 -8.86 -5.73
N LEU A 22 8.55 -9.82 -5.22
CA LEU A 22 7.58 -9.56 -4.15
C LEU A 22 8.26 -9.11 -2.85
N GLN A 23 9.38 -9.74 -2.48
CA GLN A 23 10.14 -9.32 -1.30
C GLN A 23 10.64 -7.88 -1.42
N THR A 24 11.12 -7.49 -2.60
CA THR A 24 11.61 -6.13 -2.84
C THR A 24 10.46 -5.13 -2.72
N ARG A 25 9.33 -5.37 -3.37
CA ARG A 25 8.17 -4.48 -3.32
C ARG A 25 7.57 -4.41 -1.92
N LEU A 26 7.54 -5.54 -1.22
CA LEU A 26 7.05 -5.59 0.16
C LEU A 26 7.96 -4.81 1.11
N ARG A 27 9.28 -4.93 0.95
CA ARG A 27 10.24 -4.20 1.76
C ARG A 27 10.11 -2.69 1.56
N GLU A 28 9.92 -2.23 0.31
CA GLU A 28 9.64 -0.82 0.04
C GLU A 28 8.41 -0.33 0.80
N ALA A 29 7.30 -1.06 0.70
CA ALA A 29 6.06 -0.70 1.37
C ALA A 29 6.23 -0.69 2.89
N ARG A 30 6.88 -1.71 3.45
CA ARG A 30 7.14 -1.80 4.90
C ARG A 30 7.98 -0.64 5.41
N THR A 31 8.99 -0.23 4.66
CA THR A 31 9.84 0.91 5.04
C THR A 31 9.03 2.20 5.11
N LEU A 32 8.00 2.34 4.28
CA LEU A 32 7.19 3.56 4.19
C LEU A 32 5.91 3.53 5.02
N THR A 33 5.67 2.45 5.79
CA THR A 33 4.52 2.37 6.71
C THR A 33 4.51 3.47 7.76
N VAL A 34 5.64 4.07 8.03
CA VAL A 34 5.74 5.24 8.92
C VAL A 34 4.80 6.37 8.49
N GLY A 35 4.44 6.44 7.21
CA GLY A 35 3.46 7.40 6.70
C GLY A 35 2.10 7.28 7.36
N LEU A 36 1.70 6.05 7.77
CA LEU A 36 0.44 5.82 8.48
C LEU A 36 0.45 6.40 9.90
N GLU A 37 1.63 6.52 10.50
CA GLU A 37 1.80 7.10 11.83
C GLU A 37 1.99 8.63 11.76
N LEU A 38 2.85 9.09 10.86
CA LEU A 38 3.14 10.51 10.67
C LEU A 38 1.97 11.26 10.07
N ARG A 39 1.23 10.62 9.18
CA ARG A 39 -0.01 11.11 8.55
C ARG A 39 0.14 12.37 7.72
N ASP A 40 1.36 12.87 7.49
CA ASP A 40 1.56 14.00 6.60
C ASP A 40 1.33 13.58 5.14
N LYS A 41 0.99 14.56 4.32
CA LYS A 41 0.61 14.36 2.92
C LYS A 41 1.70 13.63 2.13
N GLN A 42 2.96 14.03 2.29
CA GLN A 42 4.06 13.45 1.51
C GLN A 42 4.35 12.01 1.92
N SER A 43 4.39 11.72 3.21
CA SER A 43 4.67 10.37 3.71
C SER A 43 3.57 9.37 3.32
N LEU A 44 2.31 9.80 3.37
CA LEU A 44 1.18 8.99 2.91
C LEU A 44 1.24 8.75 1.40
N HIS A 45 1.62 9.77 0.63
CA HIS A 45 1.78 9.67 -0.81
C HIS A 45 2.85 8.65 -1.17
N ASP A 46 4.00 8.71 -0.52
CA ASP A 46 5.10 7.77 -0.76
C ASP A 46 4.69 6.33 -0.45
N PHE A 47 3.99 6.12 0.66
CA PHE A 47 3.46 4.81 1.03
C PHE A 47 2.45 4.30 0.00
N ARG A 48 1.56 5.18 -0.45
CA ARG A 48 0.57 4.84 -1.49
C ARG A 48 1.24 4.37 -2.77
N ILE A 49 2.31 5.03 -3.21
CA ILE A 49 3.07 4.64 -4.41
C ILE A 49 3.71 3.26 -4.22
N ALA A 50 4.29 3.00 -3.05
CA ALA A 50 4.89 1.70 -2.76
C ALA A 50 3.84 0.59 -2.76
N CYS A 51 2.66 0.83 -2.20
CA CYS A 51 1.54 -0.11 -2.23
C CYS A 51 1.06 -0.38 -3.66
N LYS A 52 1.03 0.63 -4.50
CA LYS A 52 0.67 0.49 -5.92
C LYS A 52 1.64 -0.43 -6.66
N ARG A 53 2.94 -0.26 -6.42
CA ARG A 53 3.97 -1.11 -7.02
C ARG A 53 3.86 -2.56 -6.55
N LEU A 54 3.61 -2.76 -5.26
CA LEU A 54 3.39 -4.09 -4.70
C LEU A 54 2.15 -4.76 -5.31
N ARG A 55 1.06 -4.03 -5.42
CA ARG A 55 -0.16 -4.54 -6.03
C ARG A 55 0.05 -4.98 -7.48
N TYR A 56 0.75 -4.18 -8.28
CA TYR A 56 1.03 -4.53 -9.67
C TYR A 56 1.86 -5.80 -9.77
N ALA A 57 2.84 -5.98 -8.89
CA ALA A 57 3.62 -7.20 -8.84
C ALA A 57 2.77 -8.41 -8.48
N LEU A 58 1.91 -8.28 -7.48
CA LEU A 58 0.98 -9.34 -7.07
C LEU A 58 0.02 -9.72 -8.20
N GLU A 59 -0.55 -8.76 -8.89
CA GLU A 59 -1.48 -8.99 -9.99
C GLU A 59 -0.82 -9.71 -11.16
N ARG A 60 0.45 -9.40 -11.44
CA ARG A 60 1.18 -10.08 -12.50
C ARG A 60 1.48 -11.53 -12.16
N PHE A 61 1.80 -11.82 -10.92
CA PHE A 61 2.21 -13.14 -10.50
C PHE A 61 1.07 -14.03 -10.00
N GLN A 62 -0.13 -13.48 -9.76
CA GLN A 62 -1.28 -14.29 -9.34
C GLN A 62 -1.70 -15.33 -10.39
N VAL A 63 -1.39 -15.09 -11.66
CA VAL A 63 -1.62 -16.06 -12.74
C VAL A 63 -0.81 -17.33 -12.50
N LEU A 64 0.41 -17.17 -11.97
CA LEU A 64 1.31 -18.30 -11.69
C LEU A 64 1.08 -18.87 -10.29
N GLU A 65 0.58 -18.06 -9.37
CA GLU A 65 0.37 -18.44 -7.98
C GLU A 65 -0.97 -17.88 -7.48
N PRO A 66 -2.07 -18.62 -7.65
CA PRO A 66 -3.42 -18.15 -7.32
C PRO A 66 -3.62 -17.73 -5.87
N SER A 67 -2.79 -18.21 -4.92
CA SER A 67 -2.85 -17.80 -3.52
C SER A 67 -2.60 -16.31 -3.32
N LEU A 68 -2.00 -15.63 -4.29
CA LEU A 68 -1.73 -14.19 -4.23
C LEU A 68 -2.97 -13.34 -4.52
N GLU A 69 -4.03 -13.91 -5.09
CA GLU A 69 -5.24 -13.16 -5.46
C GLU A 69 -5.89 -12.47 -4.26
N GLN A 70 -6.04 -13.18 -3.15
CA GLN A 70 -6.65 -12.61 -1.94
C GLN A 70 -5.85 -11.44 -1.38
N ILE A 71 -4.52 -11.56 -1.41
CA ILE A 71 -3.63 -10.48 -0.96
C ILE A 71 -3.75 -9.28 -1.89
N ALA A 72 -3.78 -9.51 -3.19
CA ALA A 72 -3.96 -8.45 -4.19
C ALA A 72 -5.29 -7.72 -4.01
N ASP A 73 -6.38 -8.45 -3.72
CA ASP A 73 -7.70 -7.87 -3.49
C ASP A 73 -7.72 -6.98 -2.24
N ARG A 74 -7.09 -7.43 -1.15
CA ARG A 74 -6.98 -6.62 0.07
C ARG A 74 -6.12 -5.38 -0.13
N LEU A 75 -5.04 -5.52 -0.88
CA LEU A 75 -4.19 -4.38 -1.21
C LEU A 75 -4.92 -3.37 -2.08
N ALA A 76 -5.82 -3.81 -2.95
CA ALA A 76 -6.69 -2.92 -3.72
C ALA A 76 -7.58 -2.07 -2.81
N LEU A 77 -8.16 -2.66 -1.76
CA LEU A 77 -8.96 -1.93 -0.77
C LEU A 77 -8.12 -0.89 -0.03
N LEU A 78 -6.90 -1.25 0.33
CA LEU A 78 -5.96 -0.31 0.97
C LEU A 78 -5.64 0.86 0.02
N GLN A 79 -5.36 0.58 -1.24
CA GLN A 79 -5.10 1.62 -2.23
C GLN A 79 -6.28 2.55 -2.41
N ASP A 80 -7.50 2.01 -2.41
CA ASP A 80 -8.71 2.83 -2.51
C ASP A 80 -8.83 3.78 -1.32
N ALA A 81 -8.60 3.29 -0.10
CA ALA A 81 -8.64 4.11 1.10
C ALA A 81 -7.58 5.22 1.09
N LEU A 82 -6.35 4.87 0.69
CA LEU A 82 -5.26 5.86 0.55
C LEU A 82 -5.54 6.87 -0.56
N GLY A 83 -6.15 6.43 -1.66
CA GLY A 83 -6.56 7.29 -2.76
C GLY A 83 -7.63 8.29 -2.34
N GLU A 84 -8.63 7.84 -1.58
CA GLU A 84 -9.67 8.71 -1.04
C GLU A 84 -9.10 9.72 -0.03
N ALA A 85 -8.15 9.31 0.82
CA ALA A 85 -7.45 10.21 1.73
C ALA A 85 -6.68 11.28 0.94
N HIS A 86 -6.00 10.88 -0.13
CA HIS A 86 -5.31 11.80 -1.04
C HIS A 86 -6.28 12.81 -1.66
N ASP A 87 -7.46 12.36 -2.09
CA ASP A 87 -8.49 13.24 -2.65
C ASP A 87 -8.92 14.29 -1.63
N ARG A 88 -9.08 13.92 -0.34
CA ARG A 88 -9.38 14.89 0.74
C ARG A 88 -8.27 15.90 0.91
N ASP A 89 -7.01 15.46 0.83
CA ASP A 89 -5.85 16.38 0.87
C ASP A 89 -5.90 17.38 -0.29
N MET A 90 -6.23 16.93 -1.49
CA MET A 90 -6.34 17.81 -2.66
C MET A 90 -7.47 18.82 -2.48
N LEU A 91 -8.64 18.40 -1.99
CA LEU A 91 -9.77 19.27 -1.72
C LEU A 91 -9.42 20.30 -0.63
N LEU A 92 -8.77 19.87 0.44
CA LEU A 92 -8.34 20.77 1.52
C LEU A 92 -7.36 21.84 1.01
N SER A 93 -6.51 21.50 0.06
CA SER A 93 -5.52 22.43 -0.49
C SER A 93 -6.14 23.58 -1.32
N ILE A 94 -7.34 23.36 -1.87
CA ILE A 94 -8.02 24.36 -2.73
C ILE A 94 -9.24 24.97 -2.05
N LEU A 95 -9.60 24.51 -0.85
CA LEU A 95 -10.79 24.96 -0.16
C LEU A 95 -10.66 26.41 0.31
N PRO A 96 -11.64 27.30 0.01
CA PRO A 96 -11.60 28.66 0.53
C PRO A 96 -11.72 28.71 2.06
N PRO A 97 -11.07 29.68 2.73
CA PRO A 97 -11.14 29.79 4.19
C PRO A 97 -12.53 30.15 4.74
N THR A 98 -13.47 30.44 3.84
CA THR A 98 -14.87 30.78 4.20
C THR A 98 -15.73 29.55 4.45
N MET A 99 -15.17 28.32 4.41
CA MET A 99 -15.92 27.07 4.53
C MET A 99 -15.39 26.20 5.68
N PRO A 100 -15.43 26.67 6.93
CA PRO A 100 -14.83 25.94 8.06
C PRO A 100 -15.53 24.63 8.39
N ALA A 101 -16.86 24.53 8.17
CA ALA A 101 -17.59 23.28 8.40
C ALA A 101 -17.18 22.19 7.41
N THR A 102 -16.98 22.56 6.15
CA THR A 102 -16.53 21.65 5.10
C THR A 102 -15.10 21.20 5.38
N GLU A 103 -14.24 22.13 5.80
CA GLU A 103 -12.87 21.81 6.18
C GLU A 103 -12.82 20.76 7.29
N ARG A 104 -13.60 20.94 8.36
CA ARG A 104 -13.67 19.99 9.47
C ARG A 104 -14.16 18.62 9.02
N ARG A 105 -15.16 18.59 8.15
CA ARG A 105 -15.69 17.32 7.61
C ARG A 105 -14.63 16.58 6.80
N LEU A 106 -13.91 17.27 5.92
CA LEU A 106 -12.86 16.67 5.12
C LEU A 106 -11.71 16.15 5.97
N GLN A 107 -11.32 16.90 7.02
CA GLN A 107 -10.30 16.46 7.96
C GLN A 107 -10.72 15.21 8.72
N THR A 108 -11.96 15.13 9.14
CA THR A 108 -12.52 13.96 9.83
C THR A 108 -12.55 12.75 8.90
N GLU A 109 -13.03 12.92 7.68
CA GLU A 109 -13.07 11.85 6.68
C GLU A 109 -11.67 11.34 6.36
N ARG A 110 -10.71 12.26 6.22
CA ARG A 110 -9.30 11.91 5.99
C ARG A 110 -8.74 11.07 7.13
N ALA A 111 -8.98 11.48 8.37
CA ALA A 111 -8.52 10.75 9.54
C ALA A 111 -9.08 9.33 9.60
N GLU A 112 -10.37 9.17 9.29
CA GLU A 112 -11.03 7.86 9.24
C GLU A 112 -10.43 6.97 8.14
N LEU A 113 -10.13 7.55 6.98
CA LEU A 113 -9.51 6.82 5.87
C LEU A 113 -8.09 6.36 6.19
N VAL A 114 -7.31 7.17 6.90
CA VAL A 114 -5.98 6.79 7.37
C VAL A 114 -6.07 5.66 8.39
N GLU A 115 -7.02 5.73 9.33
CA GLU A 115 -7.26 4.66 10.30
C GLU A 115 -7.64 3.35 9.60
N ARG A 116 -8.51 3.42 8.61
CA ARG A 116 -8.90 2.26 7.80
C ARG A 116 -7.69 1.69 7.05
N SER A 117 -6.85 2.55 6.51
CA SER A 117 -5.63 2.13 5.81
C SER A 117 -4.67 1.39 6.75
N SER A 118 -4.52 1.87 7.98
CA SER A 118 -3.71 1.19 9.00
C SER A 118 -4.24 -0.19 9.33
N ALA A 119 -5.56 -0.33 9.50
CA ALA A 119 -6.20 -1.61 9.77
C ALA A 119 -6.03 -2.59 8.61
N LEU A 120 -6.20 -2.12 7.38
CA LEU A 120 -6.04 -2.94 6.18
C LEU A 120 -4.59 -3.40 6.01
N TRP A 121 -3.63 -2.52 6.28
CA TRP A 121 -2.22 -2.90 6.21
C TRP A 121 -1.87 -3.97 7.25
N SER A 122 -2.35 -3.84 8.48
CA SER A 122 -2.15 -4.84 9.53
C SER A 122 -2.73 -6.20 9.14
N GLU A 123 -3.91 -6.21 8.52
CA GLU A 123 -4.53 -7.43 8.00
C GLU A 123 -3.67 -8.06 6.89
N LEU A 124 -3.15 -7.24 5.97
CA LEU A 124 -2.26 -7.69 4.90
C LEU A 124 -0.99 -8.34 5.46
N GLU A 125 -0.38 -7.73 6.47
CA GLU A 125 0.81 -8.30 7.10
C GLU A 125 0.52 -9.69 7.68
N ARG A 126 -0.63 -9.88 8.33
CA ARG A 126 -1.04 -11.18 8.85
C ARG A 126 -1.23 -12.20 7.72
N MET A 127 -1.85 -11.81 6.62
CA MET A 127 -2.06 -12.67 5.45
C MET A 127 -0.74 -13.10 4.82
N MET A 128 0.20 -12.16 4.69
CA MET A 128 1.51 -12.45 4.12
C MET A 128 2.34 -13.36 5.02
N GLN A 129 2.27 -13.18 6.34
CA GLN A 129 2.93 -14.06 7.30
C GLN A 129 2.36 -15.48 7.25
N ALA A 130 1.03 -15.61 7.14
CA ALA A 130 0.38 -16.91 7.01
C ALA A 130 0.82 -17.62 5.71
N LEU A 131 0.97 -16.88 4.62
CA LEU A 131 1.45 -17.43 3.35
C LEU A 131 2.89 -17.93 3.47
N ASP A 132 3.77 -17.16 4.09
CA ASP A 132 5.17 -17.56 4.32
C ASP A 132 5.27 -18.81 5.18
N SER A 133 4.42 -18.93 6.21
CA SER A 133 4.37 -20.11 7.08
C SER A 133 4.00 -21.38 6.32
N HIS A 134 3.14 -21.28 5.33
CA HIS A 134 2.74 -22.42 4.49
C HIS A 134 3.80 -22.83 3.48
N ARG A 135 4.74 -21.94 3.15
CA ARG A 135 5.83 -22.23 2.22
C ARG A 135 7.03 -22.92 2.86
N THR A 136 7.14 -22.82 4.17
CA THR A 136 8.21 -23.50 4.91
C THR A 136 7.78 -24.85 5.39
#